data_78e093b89edc2d4a7f21ed588edac5b7
#
_entry.id   78e093b89edc2d4a7f21ed588edac5b7
#
_cell.length_a   1.000
_cell.length_b   1.000
_cell.length_c   1.000
_cell.angle_alpha   90.00
_cell.angle_beta   90.00
_cell.angle_gamma   90.00
#
_symmetry.space_group_name_H-M   'P 1'
#
loop_
_entity.id
_entity.type
_entity.pdbx_description
1 polymer ?
#
loop_
_entity_poly.entity_id
_entity_poly.type
_entity_poly.pdbx_seq_one_letter_code
_entity_poly.pdbx_strand_id
1 'polypeptide(L)'
;DTSGSISNKQLQTFLGEVKGIMDSFQDYKIHIWSFDTEVHNPEVFTPDKDITEYQPGGFGGTEFEANWTWMKEEGVQPKKLIVFTDGYPWGSWGDENYCDTLWVIHSNHDKELEAPFGVTTHYENI
;
A
#
# COMPACT_ATOMS: atom_id res chain seq x y z
N ASP A 1 4.28 0.49 1.36
CA ASP A 1 5.74 0.32 1.32
C ASP A 1 6.39 1.41 2.15
N THR A 2 6.99 1.02 3.27
CA THR A 2 7.72 1.92 4.16
C THR A 2 9.22 1.63 4.16
N SER A 3 9.74 1.13 3.04
CA SER A 3 11.19 1.07 2.86
C SER A 3 11.80 2.48 2.96
N GLY A 4 13.11 2.55 3.15
CA GLY A 4 13.79 3.82 3.44
C GLY A 4 13.67 4.90 2.36
N SER A 5 13.12 4.57 1.19
CA SER A 5 12.94 5.50 0.07
C SER A 5 11.70 6.39 0.18
N ILE A 6 10.77 6.08 1.10
CA ILE A 6 9.55 6.88 1.24
C ILE A 6 9.69 7.90 2.37
N SER A 7 9.23 9.13 2.13
CA SER A 7 9.21 10.18 3.15
C SER A 7 7.84 10.24 3.85
N ASN A 8 7.81 10.81 5.05
CA ASN A 8 6.54 11.04 5.76
C ASN A 8 5.60 11.94 4.97
N LYS A 9 6.13 12.92 4.24
CA LYS A 9 5.33 13.82 3.40
C LYS A 9 4.67 13.05 2.26
N GLN A 10 5.41 12.17 1.60
CA GLN A 10 4.87 11.32 0.52
C GLN A 10 3.73 10.45 1.05
N LEU A 11 3.94 9.82 2.20
CA LEU A 11 2.93 8.97 2.81
C LEU A 11 1.68 9.77 3.19
N GLN A 12 1.84 10.94 3.83
CA GLN A 12 0.71 11.79 4.22
C GLN A 12 -0.07 12.27 3.00
N THR A 13 0.60 12.62 1.93
CA THR A 13 -0.05 13.05 0.68
C THR A 13 -0.87 11.89 0.10
N PHE A 14 -0.30 10.69 0.07
CA PHE A 14 -1.01 9.51 -0.42
C PHE A 14 -2.24 9.19 0.43
N LEU A 15 -2.10 9.19 1.76
CA LEU A 15 -3.22 8.93 2.67
C LEU A 15 -4.33 9.98 2.51
N GLY A 16 -3.96 11.24 2.28
CA GLY A 16 -4.92 12.30 1.99
C GLY A 16 -5.73 12.05 0.73
N GLU A 17 -5.08 11.55 -0.33
CA GLU A 17 -5.77 11.19 -1.57
C GLU A 17 -6.74 10.01 -1.36
N VAL A 18 -6.31 9.00 -0.61
CA VAL A 18 -7.16 7.84 -0.29
C VAL A 18 -8.36 8.29 0.55
N LYS A 19 -8.14 9.16 1.53
CA LYS A 19 -9.21 9.72 2.36
C LYS A 19 -10.24 10.45 1.49
N GLY A 20 -9.78 11.27 0.55
CA GLY A 20 -10.67 11.99 -0.37
C GLY A 20 -11.57 11.06 -1.16
N ILE A 21 -11.04 9.93 -1.63
CA ILE A 21 -11.82 8.91 -2.33
C ILE A 21 -12.82 8.26 -1.37
N MET A 22 -12.39 7.88 -0.18
CA MET A 22 -13.21 7.16 0.78
C MET A 22 -14.32 8.01 1.38
N ASP A 23 -14.13 9.32 1.47
CA ASP A 23 -15.15 10.25 1.97
C ASP A 23 -16.43 10.26 1.11
N SER A 24 -16.37 9.74 -0.11
CA SER A 24 -17.55 9.58 -0.98
C SER A 24 -18.41 8.37 -0.61
N PHE A 25 -17.96 7.52 0.31
CA PHE A 25 -18.68 6.32 0.76
C PHE A 25 -19.24 6.53 2.16
N GLN A 26 -20.47 6.07 2.41
CA GLN A 26 -21.09 6.18 3.72
C GLN A 26 -20.57 5.15 4.71
N ASP A 27 -20.14 3.99 4.21
CA ASP A 27 -19.66 2.91 5.04
C ASP A 27 -18.49 2.22 4.34
N TYR A 28 -17.43 1.93 5.12
CA TYR A 28 -16.27 1.19 4.62
C TYR A 28 -15.45 0.64 5.78
N LYS A 29 -14.63 -0.34 5.46
CA LYS A 29 -13.63 -0.88 6.37
C LYS A 29 -12.31 -0.98 5.61
N ILE A 30 -11.31 -0.26 6.08
CA ILE A 30 -9.98 -0.23 5.47
C ILE A 30 -8.98 -0.81 6.45
N HIS A 31 -8.21 -1.81 5.97
CA HIS A 31 -7.02 -2.28 6.66
C HIS A 31 -5.83 -1.53 6.09
N ILE A 32 -5.07 -0.84 6.94
CA ILE A 32 -3.84 -0.17 6.54
C ILE A 32 -2.69 -0.81 7.30
N TRP A 33 -1.65 -1.14 6.59
CA TRP A 33 -0.42 -1.62 7.20
C TRP A 33 0.78 -1.11 6.43
N SER A 34 1.91 -1.10 7.13
CA SER A 34 3.21 -0.76 6.55
C SER A 34 4.00 -2.03 6.31
N PHE A 35 4.89 -2.02 5.36
CA PHE A 35 5.78 -3.14 5.17
C PHE A 35 7.16 -2.72 4.66
N ASP A 36 8.15 -3.45 5.08
CA ASP A 36 9.50 -3.48 4.52
C ASP A 36 9.80 -4.94 4.14
N THR A 37 10.57 -5.68 4.91
CA THR A 37 10.68 -7.13 4.77
C THR A 37 9.64 -7.88 5.61
N GLU A 38 8.89 -7.15 6.45
CA GLU A 38 7.82 -7.66 7.30
C GLU A 38 6.67 -6.65 7.31
N VAL A 39 5.50 -7.09 7.76
CA VAL A 39 4.36 -6.21 7.99
C VAL A 39 4.47 -5.55 9.36
N HIS A 40 4.22 -4.25 9.41
CA HIS A 40 4.28 -3.44 10.63
C HIS A 40 2.99 -2.64 10.82
N ASN A 41 2.61 -2.45 12.08
CA ASN A 41 1.54 -1.54 12.51
C ASN A 41 0.24 -1.69 11.71
N PRO A 42 -0.34 -2.90 11.60
CA PRO A 42 -1.64 -3.03 10.94
C PRO A 42 -2.73 -2.36 11.77
N GLU A 43 -3.60 -1.61 11.12
CA GLU A 43 -4.69 -0.90 11.76
C GLU A 43 -5.93 -0.91 10.88
N VAL A 44 -7.11 -0.93 11.50
CA VAL A 44 -8.40 -0.92 10.81
C VAL A 44 -9.03 0.46 10.96
N PHE A 45 -9.47 1.03 9.85
CA PHE A 45 -10.16 2.32 9.81
C PHE A 45 -11.58 2.15 9.29
N THR A 46 -12.50 2.83 9.93
CA THR A 46 -13.90 2.96 9.56
C THR A 46 -14.20 4.45 9.40
N PRO A 47 -15.39 4.87 8.91
CA PRO A 47 -15.65 6.30 8.66
C PRO A 47 -15.49 7.24 9.86
N ASP A 48 -15.48 6.72 11.08
CA ASP A 48 -15.30 7.50 12.31
C ASP A 48 -13.85 7.79 12.66
N LYS A 49 -12.89 7.25 11.91
CA LYS A 49 -11.45 7.47 12.10
C LYS A 49 -10.83 8.11 10.88
N ASP A 50 -9.90 9.03 11.10
CA ASP A 50 -9.16 9.71 10.03
C ASP A 50 -7.94 8.88 9.63
N ILE A 51 -7.94 8.36 8.38
CA ILE A 51 -6.86 7.51 7.88
C ILE A 51 -5.53 8.26 7.76
N THR A 52 -5.55 9.60 7.69
CA THR A 52 -4.32 10.38 7.66
C THR A 52 -3.58 10.36 9.00
N GLU A 53 -4.21 9.88 10.06
CA GLU A 53 -3.56 9.70 11.38
C GLU A 53 -2.77 8.40 11.48
N TYR A 54 -2.79 7.57 10.46
CA TYR A 54 -2.04 6.31 10.46
C TYR A 54 -0.54 6.53 10.69
N GLN A 55 0.03 5.76 11.61
CA GLN A 55 1.45 5.82 11.95
C GLN A 55 2.18 4.64 11.31
N PRO A 56 3.06 4.88 10.33
CA PRO A 56 3.80 3.81 9.67
C PRO A 56 4.92 3.25 10.56
N GLY A 57 5.34 2.04 10.23
CA GLY A 57 6.50 1.40 10.85
C GLY A 57 7.38 0.76 9.79
N GLY A 58 8.52 0.21 10.19
CA GLY A 58 9.44 -0.47 9.29
C GLY A 58 10.65 0.36 8.91
N PHE A 59 10.76 0.78 7.63
CA PHE A 59 11.85 1.58 7.05
C PHE A 59 13.13 0.79 6.73
N GLY A 60 13.01 -0.53 6.57
CA GLY A 60 14.09 -1.41 6.12
C GLY A 60 14.11 -1.63 4.61
N GLY A 61 14.42 -2.84 4.18
CA GLY A 61 14.38 -3.26 2.77
C GLY A 61 12.96 -3.40 2.24
N THR A 62 12.79 -4.07 1.08
CA THR A 62 11.47 -4.17 0.44
C THR A 62 11.22 -5.60 -0.03
N GLU A 63 10.23 -6.26 0.57
CA GLU A 63 9.81 -7.59 0.18
C GLU A 63 8.29 -7.63 0.07
N PHE A 64 7.76 -7.64 -1.15
CA PHE A 64 6.32 -7.57 -1.38
C PHE A 64 5.58 -8.81 -0.89
N GLU A 65 6.20 -9.99 -0.97
CA GLU A 65 5.59 -11.23 -0.49
C GLU A 65 5.15 -11.16 0.98
N ALA A 66 5.80 -10.34 1.79
CA ALA A 66 5.44 -10.17 3.19
C ALA A 66 3.96 -9.79 3.37
N ASN A 67 3.41 -9.02 2.45
CA ASN A 67 2.00 -8.60 2.49
C ASN A 67 1.06 -9.78 2.32
N TRP A 68 1.33 -10.63 1.33
CA TRP A 68 0.47 -11.79 1.05
C TRP A 68 0.57 -12.84 2.14
N THR A 69 1.77 -13.08 2.66
CA THR A 69 1.98 -13.98 3.80
C THR A 69 1.16 -13.50 4.99
N TRP A 70 1.24 -12.22 5.31
CA TRP A 70 0.49 -11.64 6.43
C TRP A 70 -1.02 -11.72 6.21
N MET A 71 -1.51 -11.35 5.02
CA MET A 71 -2.94 -11.43 4.72
C MET A 71 -3.49 -12.84 4.87
N LYS A 72 -2.75 -13.84 4.40
CA LYS A 72 -3.14 -15.25 4.49
C LYS A 72 -3.15 -15.75 5.92
N GLU A 73 -2.15 -15.38 6.71
CA GLU A 73 -2.05 -15.77 8.12
C GLU A 73 -3.15 -15.13 8.97
N GLU A 74 -3.48 -13.88 8.71
CA GLU A 74 -4.48 -13.13 9.47
C GLU A 74 -5.90 -13.26 8.92
N GLY A 75 -6.07 -13.97 7.81
CA GLY A 75 -7.38 -14.15 7.20
C GLY A 75 -7.95 -12.87 6.59
N VAL A 76 -7.09 -11.93 6.21
CA VAL A 76 -7.50 -10.69 5.55
C VAL A 76 -7.65 -10.96 4.06
N GLN A 77 -8.88 -10.84 3.56
CA GLN A 77 -9.17 -11.05 2.14
C GLN A 77 -9.90 -9.84 1.59
N PRO A 78 -9.14 -8.82 1.13
CA PRO A 78 -9.74 -7.58 0.66
C PRO A 78 -10.42 -7.75 -0.69
N LYS A 79 -11.39 -6.91 -0.99
CA LYS A 79 -11.95 -6.80 -2.34
C LYS A 79 -10.93 -6.15 -3.28
N LYS A 80 -10.13 -5.23 -2.76
CA LYS A 80 -9.08 -4.56 -3.51
C LYS A 80 -7.91 -4.25 -2.58
N LEU A 81 -6.72 -4.51 -3.06
CA LEU A 81 -5.48 -4.14 -2.41
C LEU A 81 -4.85 -2.98 -3.16
N ILE A 82 -4.43 -1.95 -2.43
CA ILE A 82 -3.68 -0.82 -2.99
C ILE A 82 -2.29 -0.85 -2.37
N VAL A 83 -1.26 -0.95 -3.22
CA VAL A 83 0.14 -0.95 -2.78
C VAL A 83 0.79 0.35 -3.23
N PHE A 84 1.24 1.15 -2.27
CA PHE A 84 1.98 2.39 -2.53
C PHE A 84 3.48 2.10 -2.35
N THR A 85 4.24 2.19 -3.43
CA THR A 85 5.63 1.74 -3.47
C THR A 85 6.43 2.48 -4.55
N ASP A 86 7.76 2.45 -4.45
CA ASP A 86 8.64 2.93 -5.53
C ASP A 86 8.89 1.87 -6.61
N GLY A 87 8.39 0.65 -6.43
CA GLY A 87 8.44 -0.39 -7.45
C GLY A 87 9.74 -1.17 -7.54
N TYR A 88 10.47 -1.30 -6.43
CA TYR A 88 11.74 -2.04 -6.37
C TYR A 88 11.67 -3.16 -5.32
N PRO A 89 10.90 -4.23 -5.56
CA PRO A 89 10.83 -5.34 -4.60
C PRO A 89 12.05 -6.25 -4.72
N TRP A 90 12.36 -6.93 -3.61
CA TRP A 90 13.27 -8.06 -3.63
C TRP A 90 12.44 -9.32 -3.96
N GLY A 91 12.72 -9.94 -5.11
CA GLY A 91 12.03 -11.17 -5.51
C GLY A 91 10.65 -10.93 -6.11
N SER A 92 9.65 -11.65 -5.63
CA SER A 92 8.32 -11.68 -6.19
C SER A 92 7.53 -10.40 -5.92
N TRP A 93 6.62 -10.06 -6.83
CA TRP A 93 5.65 -8.98 -6.65
C TRP A 93 4.43 -9.41 -5.79
N GLY A 94 4.24 -10.71 -5.59
CA GLY A 94 3.15 -11.23 -4.77
C GLY A 94 2.30 -12.26 -5.50
N ASP A 95 1.06 -12.47 -5.03
CA ASP A 95 0.14 -13.48 -5.56
C ASP A 95 -0.98 -12.82 -6.37
N GLU A 96 -0.93 -12.97 -7.70
CA GLU A 96 -1.91 -12.37 -8.61
C GLU A 96 -3.33 -12.92 -8.44
N ASN A 97 -3.48 -14.09 -7.87
CA ASN A 97 -4.77 -14.77 -7.73
C ASN A 97 -5.46 -14.50 -6.40
N TYR A 98 -4.83 -13.77 -5.49
CA TYR A 98 -5.37 -13.57 -4.15
C TYR A 98 -6.48 -12.52 -4.09
N CYS A 99 -6.27 -11.38 -4.73
CA CYS A 99 -7.23 -10.27 -4.79
C CYS A 99 -6.88 -9.30 -5.91
N ASP A 100 -7.82 -8.43 -6.28
CA ASP A 100 -7.54 -7.34 -7.22
C ASP A 100 -6.54 -6.38 -6.61
N THR A 101 -5.50 -6.02 -7.36
CA THR A 101 -4.40 -5.18 -6.87
C THR A 101 -4.21 -3.96 -7.75
N LEU A 102 -4.09 -2.80 -7.11
CA LEU A 102 -3.68 -1.55 -7.73
C LEU A 102 -2.30 -1.17 -7.19
N TRP A 103 -1.35 -0.98 -8.10
CA TRP A 103 0.00 -0.56 -7.78
C TRP A 103 0.12 0.93 -8.03
N VAL A 104 0.39 1.70 -6.99
CA VAL A 104 0.64 3.15 -7.11
C VAL A 104 2.14 3.36 -6.96
N ILE A 105 2.80 3.60 -8.09
CA ILE A 105 4.26 3.71 -8.17
C ILE A 105 4.66 5.19 -8.04
N HIS A 106 5.55 5.48 -7.12
CA HIS A 106 6.10 6.82 -6.92
C HIS A 106 7.62 6.81 -7.06
N SER A 107 8.20 7.92 -7.43
CA SER A 107 9.67 8.13 -7.40
C SER A 107 10.48 7.09 -8.19
N ASN A 108 9.89 6.49 -9.22
CA ASN A 108 10.57 5.55 -10.09
C ASN A 108 10.98 6.25 -11.37
N HIS A 109 12.22 6.05 -11.81
CA HIS A 109 12.74 6.65 -13.05
C HIS A 109 12.06 6.10 -14.30
N ASP A 110 11.66 4.84 -14.26
CA ASP A 110 10.99 4.18 -15.37
C ASP A 110 9.48 4.43 -15.29
N LYS A 111 9.00 5.42 -16.02
CA LYS A 111 7.58 5.77 -16.05
C LYS A 111 6.74 4.78 -16.84
N GLU A 112 7.38 3.84 -17.53
CA GLU A 112 6.71 2.76 -18.26
C GLU A 112 6.69 1.45 -17.45
N LEU A 113 7.28 1.46 -16.24
CA LEU A 113 7.25 0.29 -15.37
C LEU A 113 5.81 -0.14 -15.09
N GLU A 114 5.53 -1.41 -15.32
CA GLU A 114 4.26 -2.02 -14.97
C GLU A 114 4.51 -3.23 -14.09
N ALA A 115 3.68 -3.39 -13.05
CA ALA A 115 3.70 -4.60 -12.25
C ALA A 115 3.29 -5.80 -13.11
N PRO A 116 3.76 -7.02 -12.80
CA PRO A 116 3.43 -8.21 -13.59
C PRO A 116 1.97 -8.61 -13.54
N PHE A 117 1.20 -8.05 -12.61
CA PHE A 117 -0.24 -8.28 -12.51
C PHE A 117 -0.94 -7.05 -11.89
N GLY A 118 -2.27 -7.03 -11.97
CA GLY A 118 -3.06 -5.91 -11.47
C GLY A 118 -2.98 -4.68 -12.38
N VAL A 119 -3.34 -3.54 -11.84
CA VAL A 119 -3.30 -2.26 -12.54
C VAL A 119 -2.16 -1.44 -11.97
N THR A 120 -1.35 -0.83 -12.82
CA THR A 120 -0.25 0.04 -12.41
C THR A 120 -0.58 1.48 -12.77
N THR A 121 -0.39 2.40 -11.82
CA THR A 121 -0.44 3.84 -12.06
C THR A 121 0.78 4.49 -11.45
N HIS A 122 1.24 5.59 -12.05
CA HIS A 122 2.37 6.36 -11.55
C HIS A 122 1.86 7.63 -10.88
N TYR A 123 2.33 7.86 -9.65
CA TYR A 123 1.94 9.01 -8.85
C TYR A 123 3.08 10.02 -8.83
N GLU A 124 2.85 11.18 -9.43
CA GLU A 124 3.89 12.18 -9.65
C GLU A 124 3.79 13.44 -8.79
N ASN A 125 2.74 13.59 -7.99
CA ASN A 125 2.48 14.81 -7.21
C ASN A 125 3.10 14.79 -5.82
N ILE A 126 4.27 14.18 -5.69
CA ILE A 126 4.95 14.10 -4.41
C ILE A 126 6.42 14.49 -4.51
#